data_1c0a96ad89a9c7373aa9bfe13524056f
#
_entry.id   1c0a96ad89a9c7373aa9bfe13524056f
#
_cell.length_a   1.000
_cell.length_b   1.000
_cell.length_c   1.000
_cell.angle_alpha   90.00
_cell.angle_beta   90.00
_cell.angle_gamma   90.00
#
_symmetry.space_group_name_H-M   'P 1'
#
loop_
_entity.id
_entity.type
_entity.pdbx_description
1 polymer ?
#
loop_
_entity_poly.entity_id
_entity_poly.type
_entity_poly.pdbx_seq_one_letter_code
_entity_poly.pdbx_strand_id
1 'polypeptide(L)'
;RVNVSNYRTTEESMKWALKVCEYRENDCFVIDTSRNGNGPHGNDWCNPPGRSLGLPPTCNTGNDKCDAFLWVKIPGESDGKGNGGPRAGRFWGKMGSELVNNSN
;
A
#
# COMPACT_ATOMS: atom_id res chain seq x y z
N ARG A 1 0.34 2.75 -11.16
CA ARG A 1 0.11 2.25 -9.79
C ARG A 1 0.99 2.97 -8.81
N VAL A 2 0.49 3.18 -7.60
CA VAL A 2 1.13 3.99 -6.59
C VAL A 2 1.15 3.22 -5.27
N ASN A 3 2.23 3.39 -4.51
CA ASN A 3 2.33 2.95 -3.11
C ASN A 3 2.47 1.44 -2.89
N VAL A 4 3.15 0.75 -3.78
CA VAL A 4 3.29 -0.72 -3.65
C VAL A 4 4.17 -1.13 -2.48
N SER A 5 5.21 -0.37 -2.18
CA SER A 5 6.23 -0.79 -1.20
C SER A 5 6.56 0.23 -0.11
N ASN A 6 5.97 1.39 -0.09
CA ASN A 6 6.38 2.43 0.85
C ASN A 6 5.33 2.82 1.88
N TYR A 7 4.21 2.14 1.90
CA TYR A 7 3.18 2.27 2.95
C TYR A 7 2.59 3.67 3.15
N ARG A 8 2.79 4.58 2.19
CA ARG A 8 2.22 5.93 2.27
C ARG A 8 0.69 5.86 2.37
N THR A 9 0.10 6.80 3.09
CA THR A 9 -1.36 6.84 3.23
C THR A 9 -2.03 6.99 1.86
N THR A 10 -3.29 6.58 1.78
CA THR A 10 -4.09 6.76 0.55
C THR A 10 -4.16 8.24 0.17
N GLU A 11 -4.34 9.13 1.16
CA GLU A 11 -4.41 10.57 0.93
C GLU A 11 -3.11 11.14 0.34
N GLU A 12 -1.96 10.76 0.90
CA GLU A 12 -0.65 11.20 0.39
C GLU A 12 -0.41 10.68 -1.03
N SER A 13 -0.75 9.41 -1.27
CA SER A 13 -0.60 8.78 -2.57
C SER A 13 -1.48 9.45 -3.62
N MET A 14 -2.73 9.75 -3.26
CA MET A 14 -3.66 10.48 -4.12
C MET A 14 -3.11 11.84 -4.52
N LYS A 15 -2.63 12.59 -3.55
CA LYS A 15 -2.07 13.93 -3.75
C LYS A 15 -0.88 13.91 -4.71
N TRP A 16 0.03 12.98 -4.51
CA TRP A 16 1.19 12.82 -5.37
C TRP A 16 0.80 12.43 -6.79
N ALA A 17 -0.08 11.45 -6.93
CA ALA A 17 -0.52 10.97 -8.23
C ALA A 17 -1.26 12.05 -9.02
N LEU A 18 -2.09 12.85 -8.37
CA LEU A 18 -2.79 13.97 -9.02
C LEU A 18 -1.81 15.03 -9.53
N LYS A 19 -0.69 15.26 -8.83
CA LYS A 19 0.37 16.15 -9.34
C LYS A 19 0.99 15.62 -10.62
N VAL A 20 1.22 14.32 -10.70
CA VAL A 20 1.73 13.70 -11.93
C VAL A 20 0.73 13.88 -13.06
N CYS A 21 -0.56 13.73 -12.79
CA CYS A 21 -1.61 13.90 -13.79
C CYS A 21 -1.74 15.35 -14.31
N GLU A 22 -1.26 16.36 -13.58
CA GLU A 22 -1.19 17.73 -14.07
C GLU A 22 -0.29 17.86 -15.31
N TYR A 23 0.73 17.00 -15.40
CA TYR A 23 1.66 16.97 -16.53
C TYR A 23 1.23 15.98 -17.63
N ARG A 24 0.31 15.08 -17.32
CA ARG A 24 -0.14 14.01 -18.22
C ARG A 24 -1.67 13.94 -18.18
N GLU A 25 -2.31 14.84 -18.90
CA GLU A 25 -3.75 15.11 -18.82
C GLU A 25 -4.67 13.90 -19.00
N ASN A 26 -4.24 12.91 -19.79
CA ASN A 26 -5.05 11.72 -20.07
C ASN A 26 -4.72 10.51 -19.22
N ASP A 27 -3.79 10.67 -18.28
CA ASP A 27 -3.39 9.54 -17.44
C ASP A 27 -4.35 9.35 -16.26
N CYS A 28 -4.58 8.08 -15.93
CA CYS A 28 -5.27 7.65 -14.74
C CYS A 28 -4.32 6.79 -13.91
N PHE A 29 -4.66 6.54 -12.67
CA PHE A 29 -3.82 5.75 -11.77
C PHE A 29 -4.65 4.85 -10.86
N VAL A 30 -3.98 3.90 -10.26
CA VAL A 30 -4.51 3.08 -9.17
C VAL A 30 -3.59 3.23 -7.96
N ILE A 31 -4.14 3.10 -6.78
CA ILE A 31 -3.37 3.15 -5.53
C ILE A 31 -3.39 1.77 -4.89
N ASP A 32 -2.23 1.30 -4.45
CA ASP A 32 -2.12 0.09 -3.65
C ASP A 32 -2.46 0.42 -2.20
N THR A 33 -3.58 -0.10 -1.73
CA THR A 33 -4.05 0.10 -0.36
C THR A 33 -3.90 -1.16 0.50
N SER A 34 -3.11 -2.14 0.04
CA SER A 34 -3.01 -3.42 0.74
C SER A 34 -2.46 -3.31 2.16
N ARG A 35 -1.52 -2.39 2.41
CA ARG A 35 -0.78 -2.36 3.68
C ARG A 35 -0.57 -0.95 4.22
N ASN A 36 -1.39 0.00 3.84
CA ASN A 36 -1.17 1.41 4.17
C ASN A 36 -2.13 2.00 5.19
N GLY A 37 -2.92 1.15 5.89
CA GLY A 37 -3.92 1.64 6.84
C GLY A 37 -3.35 2.51 7.96
N ASN A 38 -2.14 2.17 8.46
CA ASN A 38 -1.45 2.94 9.49
C ASN A 38 -0.39 3.89 8.94
N GLY A 39 -0.30 4.02 7.61
CA GLY A 39 0.74 4.84 6.99
C GLY A 39 2.13 4.24 7.10
N PRO A 40 3.17 5.00 6.74
CA PRO A 40 4.54 4.51 6.76
C PRO A 40 5.14 4.47 8.17
N HIS A 41 6.18 3.67 8.34
CA HIS A 41 7.01 3.64 9.54
C HIS A 41 8.35 4.30 9.20
N GLY A 42 8.40 5.61 9.26
CA GLY A 42 9.57 6.37 8.80
C GLY A 42 9.88 6.08 7.33
N ASN A 43 11.13 5.77 7.04
CA ASN A 43 11.59 5.36 5.71
C ASN A 43 11.74 3.85 5.56
N ASP A 44 11.29 3.08 6.53
CA ASP A 44 11.39 1.63 6.51
C ASP A 44 10.40 1.05 5.50
N TRP A 45 10.92 0.36 4.48
CA TRP A 45 10.11 -0.24 3.42
C TRP A 45 10.04 -1.76 3.51
N CYS A 46 10.93 -2.38 4.29
CA CYS A 46 11.06 -3.83 4.33
C CYS A 46 10.43 -4.40 5.59
N ASN A 47 9.22 -4.89 5.47
CA ASN A 47 8.44 -5.47 6.57
C ASN A 47 8.38 -4.58 7.82
N PRO A 48 8.07 -3.28 7.69
CA PRO A 48 8.02 -2.41 8.87
C PRO A 48 6.98 -2.90 9.86
N PRO A 49 7.27 -2.82 11.17
CA PRO A 49 6.34 -3.29 12.20
C PRO A 49 5.11 -2.38 12.35
N GLY A 50 4.04 -2.92 12.91
CA GLY A 50 2.86 -2.14 13.26
C GLY A 50 2.00 -1.67 12.09
N ARG A 51 2.17 -2.28 10.92
CA ARG A 51 1.38 -1.89 9.75
C ARG A 51 0.01 -2.57 9.76
N SER A 52 -0.92 -2.02 9.00
CA SER A 52 -2.28 -2.56 8.89
C SER A 52 -2.72 -2.63 7.43
N LEU A 53 -3.75 -3.43 7.17
CA LEU A 53 -4.44 -3.39 5.90
C LEU A 53 -5.04 -2.00 5.67
N GLY A 54 -5.04 -1.54 4.45
CA GLY A 54 -5.72 -0.30 4.06
C GLY A 54 -7.15 -0.56 3.57
N LEU A 55 -7.66 0.39 2.80
CA LEU A 55 -9.02 0.27 2.26
C LEU A 55 -9.16 -0.97 1.38
N PRO A 56 -10.30 -1.67 1.45
CA PRO A 56 -10.56 -2.81 0.58
C PRO A 56 -10.50 -2.42 -0.90
N PRO A 57 -10.19 -3.36 -1.79
CA PRO A 57 -10.22 -3.09 -3.23
C PRO A 57 -11.59 -2.55 -3.67
N THR A 58 -11.58 -1.47 -4.43
CA THR A 58 -12.80 -0.84 -4.92
C THR A 58 -12.51 0.05 -6.12
N CYS A 59 -13.48 0.17 -7.02
CA CYS A 59 -13.44 1.17 -8.08
C CYS A 59 -14.10 2.49 -7.66
N ASN A 60 -14.71 2.54 -6.50
CA ASN A 60 -15.34 3.75 -5.97
C ASN A 60 -14.34 4.50 -5.11
N THR A 61 -13.50 5.31 -5.75
CA THR A 61 -12.41 6.02 -5.09
C THR A 61 -12.73 7.46 -4.71
N GLY A 62 -13.82 7.99 -5.22
CA GLY A 62 -14.18 9.40 -5.03
C GLY A 62 -13.41 10.38 -5.90
N ASN A 63 -12.56 9.91 -6.81
CA ASN A 63 -11.78 10.77 -7.71
C ASN A 63 -11.73 10.20 -9.12
N ASP A 64 -12.09 11.02 -10.12
CA ASP A 64 -12.18 10.58 -11.52
C ASP A 64 -10.85 10.11 -12.12
N LYS A 65 -9.73 10.62 -11.62
CA LYS A 65 -8.40 10.22 -12.10
C LYS A 65 -7.88 8.95 -11.44
N CYS A 66 -8.44 8.57 -10.31
CA CYS A 66 -8.10 7.34 -9.63
C CYS A 66 -9.11 6.25 -10.00
N ASP A 67 -8.68 5.29 -10.79
CA ASP A 67 -9.55 4.23 -11.29
C ASP A 67 -9.96 3.23 -10.21
N ALA A 68 -9.06 2.95 -9.29
CA ALA A 68 -9.32 1.94 -8.26
C ALA A 68 -8.32 2.05 -7.11
N PHE A 69 -8.74 1.55 -5.95
CA PHE A 69 -7.85 1.10 -4.89
C PHE A 69 -7.71 -0.42 -5.06
N LEU A 70 -6.50 -0.91 -5.10
CA LEU A 70 -6.22 -2.33 -5.32
C LEU A 70 -5.23 -2.84 -4.27
N TRP A 71 -5.24 -4.13 -4.05
CA TRP A 71 -4.22 -4.81 -3.26
C TRP A 71 -3.23 -5.46 -4.25
N VAL A 72 -2.32 -4.63 -4.77
CA VAL A 72 -1.32 -5.06 -5.74
C VAL A 72 -0.28 -5.96 -5.06
N LYS A 73 0.23 -5.52 -3.92
CA LYS A 73 1.05 -6.35 -3.06
C LYS A 73 0.12 -7.25 -2.23
N ILE A 74 0.36 -8.54 -2.26
CA ILE A 74 -0.45 -9.48 -1.48
C ILE A 74 -0.12 -9.30 0.01
N PRO A 75 -1.10 -8.96 0.86
CA PRO A 75 -0.84 -8.82 2.30
C PRO A 75 -0.32 -10.12 2.90
N GLY A 76 0.78 -10.00 3.65
CA GLY A 76 1.43 -11.16 4.25
C GLY A 76 2.63 -11.68 3.48
N GLU A 77 2.85 -11.27 2.24
CA GLU A 77 4.08 -11.59 1.53
C GLU A 77 5.23 -10.72 2.02
N SER A 78 6.36 -11.35 2.34
CA SER A 78 7.55 -10.63 2.81
C SER A 78 8.13 -9.72 1.74
N ASP A 79 8.60 -8.53 2.16
CA ASP A 79 9.35 -7.61 1.30
C ASP A 79 10.82 -7.99 1.17
N GLY A 80 11.29 -8.88 2.04
CA GLY A 80 12.69 -9.28 2.11
C GLY A 80 13.06 -9.71 3.51
N LYS A 81 14.36 -9.85 3.78
CA LYS A 81 14.83 -10.34 5.08
C LYS A 81 14.87 -9.27 6.18
N GLY A 82 14.60 -8.02 5.85
CA GLY A 82 14.55 -6.95 6.85
C GLY A 82 13.49 -7.22 7.92
N ASN A 83 13.78 -6.77 9.13
CA ASN A 83 12.91 -6.97 10.31
C ASN A 83 12.59 -8.44 10.61
N GLY A 84 13.49 -9.36 10.23
CA GLY A 84 13.38 -10.77 10.57
C GLY A 84 12.53 -11.60 9.64
N GLY A 85 12.10 -11.03 8.52
CA GLY A 85 11.24 -11.73 7.56
C GLY A 85 11.98 -12.76 6.71
N PRO A 86 11.24 -13.69 6.08
CA PRO A 86 11.80 -14.59 5.09
C PRO A 86 12.16 -13.83 3.81
N ARG A 87 12.74 -14.52 2.84
CA ARG A 87 13.06 -13.89 1.55
C ARG A 87 11.84 -13.26 0.89
N ALA A 88 12.07 -12.25 0.06
CA ALA A 88 11.02 -11.53 -0.64
C ALA A 88 10.06 -12.48 -1.39
N GLY A 89 8.78 -12.21 -1.30
CA GLY A 89 7.73 -12.98 -1.96
C GLY A 89 7.22 -14.19 -1.19
N ARG A 90 7.92 -14.62 -0.12
CA ARG A 90 7.44 -15.72 0.72
C ARG A 90 6.33 -15.23 1.65
N PHE A 91 5.31 -16.04 1.85
CA PHE A 91 4.27 -15.72 2.82
C PHE A 91 4.84 -15.78 4.25
N TRP A 92 4.59 -14.74 5.03
CA TRP A 92 5.02 -14.64 6.42
C TRP A 92 3.79 -14.45 7.32
N GLY A 93 3.33 -15.55 7.92
CA GLY A 93 2.10 -15.57 8.71
C GLY A 93 2.08 -14.56 9.86
N LYS A 94 3.22 -14.33 10.50
CA LYS A 94 3.35 -13.31 11.56
C LYS A 94 2.97 -11.93 11.04
N MET A 95 3.50 -11.54 9.88
CA MET A 95 3.19 -10.26 9.25
C MET A 95 1.74 -10.19 8.80
N GLY A 96 1.24 -11.27 8.19
CA GLY A 96 -0.15 -11.32 7.76
C GLY A 96 -1.13 -11.14 8.91
N SER A 97 -0.89 -11.84 10.02
CA SER A 97 -1.72 -11.70 11.22
C SER A 97 -1.65 -10.30 11.82
N GLU A 98 -0.46 -9.71 11.85
CA GLU A 98 -0.28 -8.34 12.35
C GLU A 98 -1.05 -7.33 11.51
N LEU A 99 -1.00 -7.45 10.18
CA LEU A 99 -1.75 -6.57 9.28
C LEU A 99 -3.25 -6.63 9.57
N VAL A 100 -3.80 -7.84 9.72
CA VAL A 100 -5.23 -8.02 10.01
C VAL A 100 -5.58 -7.51 11.40
N ASN A 101 -4.77 -7.86 12.41
CA ASN A 101 -5.05 -7.48 13.80
C ASN A 101 -4.97 -5.96 14.03
N ASN A 102 -4.17 -5.24 13.27
CA ASN A 102 -4.06 -3.78 13.36
C ASN A 102 -5.12 -3.06 12.51
N SER A 103 -5.91 -3.79 11.75
CA SER A 103 -6.97 -3.22 10.92
C SER A 103 -8.26 -3.05 11.74
N ASN A 104 -9.01 -2.03 11.42
CA ASN A 104 -10.31 -1.81 12.05
C ASN A 104 -11.44 -2.46 11.28
#